data_c65753e96b90082f00eb251a8c3cf0d9
#
_entry.id   c65753e96b90082f00eb251a8c3cf0d9
#
_cell.length_a   1.000
_cell.length_b   1.000
_cell.length_c   1.000
_cell.angle_alpha   90.00
_cell.angle_beta   90.00
_cell.angle_gamma   90.00
#
_symmetry.space_group_name_H-M   'P 1'
#
loop_
_entity.id
_entity.type
_entity.pdbx_description
1 polymer ?
#
loop_
_entity_poly.entity_id
_entity_poly.type
_entity_poly.pdbx_seq_one_letter_code
_entity_poly.pdbx_strand_id
1 'polypeptide(L)'
;MPLEFRAGYNEERPAGAKGATDSLGTQRPELLAAALGSYDDEGPRILRRMAKRGLTALGLAAIALALGSCALSAGDAPRSAYGPYARLGPPDAPVRLYYKEEGKGSPLLLIHGFGASTYTWRHIAPELARDHLVIAVDLKGFGQSDKPFDERYSVFDQADLLAQLIVDKNLRNLTLVGHSFGGGVALLLALRADPRLKGRISKLVLLDTIAYPQNVPVFFRLLDVPVVSQLGFSMVPPEVQTRVALRIAYFDNSKIDPDEIETYAAPLKTAAGKHAIIHSARQIVPDGLSELSERYGSIKIPTLILWCDHDRIVPLGVGLKLRRTLPNSTFRLVEDCGHMPQEEQPQATLKLIQAFLGG
;
A
#
# COMPACT_ATOMS: atom_id res chain seq x y z
N MET A 1 39.84 -34.13 32.96
CA MET A 1 39.69 -33.14 34.04
C MET A 1 38.90 -31.98 33.49
N PRO A 2 37.66 -31.76 33.89
CA PRO A 2 36.88 -30.62 33.49
C PRO A 2 36.97 -29.52 34.53
N LEU A 3 37.10 -28.27 34.10
CA LEU A 3 37.01 -27.08 34.92
C LEU A 3 35.62 -26.47 34.76
N GLU A 4 34.88 -26.51 35.88
CA GLU A 4 33.63 -25.76 36.07
C GLU A 4 33.89 -24.26 36.19
N PHE A 5 33.12 -23.44 35.46
CA PHE A 5 32.99 -22.01 35.72
C PHE A 5 31.53 -21.70 36.13
N ARG A 6 31.33 -21.48 37.43
CA ARG A 6 30.18 -20.82 38.00
C ARG A 6 30.36 -19.32 37.83
N ALA A 7 29.45 -18.62 37.20
CA ALA A 7 29.30 -17.19 37.29
C ALA A 7 27.91 -16.86 37.81
N GLY A 8 27.86 -16.32 39.03
CA GLY A 8 26.68 -15.71 39.62
C GLY A 8 26.46 -14.31 39.00
N TYR A 9 25.23 -14.00 38.67
CA TYR A 9 24.82 -12.64 38.35
C TYR A 9 23.90 -12.14 39.45
N ASN A 10 24.37 -11.15 40.20
CA ASN A 10 23.57 -10.35 41.13
C ASN A 10 22.74 -9.34 40.32
N GLU A 11 21.44 -9.36 40.56
CA GLU A 11 20.51 -8.29 40.15
C GLU A 11 20.65 -7.11 41.12
N GLU A 12 21.24 -6.01 40.70
CA GLU A 12 21.03 -4.69 41.30
C GLU A 12 20.07 -3.87 40.46
N ARG A 13 18.87 -3.61 41.01
CA ARG A 13 17.91 -2.63 40.46
C ARG A 13 18.33 -1.23 40.92
N PRO A 14 18.44 -0.26 40.03
CA PRO A 14 18.43 1.13 40.45
C PRO A 14 17.00 1.59 40.70
N ALA A 15 16.76 2.11 41.89
CA ALA A 15 15.52 2.77 42.28
C ALA A 15 15.45 4.17 41.69
N GLY A 16 14.25 4.55 41.21
CA GLY A 16 13.82 5.94 41.15
C GLY A 16 13.79 6.61 39.80
N ALA A 17 12.71 6.41 39.03
CA ALA A 17 12.16 7.45 38.17
C ALA A 17 10.62 7.41 38.30
N LYS A 18 10.09 8.43 38.99
CA LYS A 18 8.64 8.68 39.10
C LYS A 18 8.08 9.23 37.80
N GLY A 19 7.04 8.57 37.27
CA GLY A 19 5.82 9.17 36.74
C GLY A 19 5.91 10.13 35.58
N ALA A 20 5.69 9.59 34.38
CA ALA A 20 4.92 10.26 33.36
C ALA A 20 3.77 9.31 32.98
N THR A 21 2.56 9.62 33.45
CA THR A 21 1.34 8.91 33.05
C THR A 21 1.00 9.28 31.64
N ASP A 22 1.28 8.38 30.68
CA ASP A 22 0.83 8.44 29.32
C ASP A 22 -0.69 8.19 29.29
N SER A 23 -1.47 9.25 29.13
CA SER A 23 -2.93 9.22 28.97
C SER A 23 -3.34 8.98 27.52
N LEU A 24 -2.82 7.94 26.88
CA LEU A 24 -3.26 7.46 25.58
C LEU A 24 -3.56 5.96 25.69
N GLY A 25 -4.84 5.66 25.60
CA GLY A 25 -5.57 4.40 25.61
C GLY A 25 -4.77 3.11 25.76
N THR A 26 -5.12 2.33 26.77
CA THR A 26 -4.65 0.96 27.00
C THR A 26 -4.84 0.12 25.75
N GLN A 27 -3.75 -0.18 25.05
CA GLN A 27 -3.76 -1.15 23.95
C GLN A 27 -4.14 -2.52 24.52
N ARG A 28 -5.14 -3.17 23.93
CA ARG A 28 -5.63 -4.50 24.37
C ARG A 28 -4.52 -5.54 24.20
N PRO A 29 -3.92 -6.06 25.27
CA PRO A 29 -2.81 -7.04 25.17
C PRO A 29 -3.25 -8.38 24.56
N GLU A 30 -4.55 -8.67 24.56
CA GLU A 30 -5.14 -9.91 24.04
C GLU A 30 -5.06 -10.00 22.50
N LEU A 31 -5.21 -8.89 21.77
CA LEU A 31 -5.07 -8.86 20.32
C LEU A 31 -3.62 -9.05 19.88
N LEU A 32 -2.68 -8.56 20.68
CA LEU A 32 -1.23 -8.77 20.45
C LEU A 32 -0.81 -10.23 20.65
N ALA A 33 -1.44 -10.94 21.60
CA ALA A 33 -1.15 -12.34 21.88
C ALA A 33 -1.76 -13.29 20.83
N ALA A 34 -2.96 -13.01 20.33
CA ALA A 34 -3.62 -13.80 19.30
C ALA A 34 -2.89 -13.76 17.93
N ALA A 35 -2.28 -12.63 17.60
CA ALA A 35 -1.54 -12.47 16.35
C ALA A 35 -0.19 -13.23 16.32
N LEU A 36 0.34 -13.64 17.47
CA LEU A 36 1.62 -14.36 17.58
C LEU A 36 1.49 -15.89 17.42
N GLY A 37 0.24 -16.43 17.47
CA GLY A 37 0.00 -17.88 17.48
C GLY A 37 -0.37 -18.53 16.14
N SER A 38 -0.56 -17.79 15.04
CA SER A 38 -1.16 -18.34 13.81
C SER A 38 -0.29 -18.28 12.56
N TYR A 39 1.00 -18.53 12.67
CA TYR A 39 1.88 -18.61 11.52
C TYR A 39 2.27 -20.07 11.27
N ASP A 40 1.32 -20.89 10.80
CA ASP A 40 1.58 -22.25 10.36
C ASP A 40 1.49 -22.37 8.84
N ASP A 41 2.52 -23.01 8.31
CA ASP A 41 2.87 -23.23 6.90
C ASP A 41 2.05 -24.41 6.31
N GLU A 42 0.76 -24.20 5.97
CA GLU A 42 -0.05 -25.19 5.26
C GLU A 42 -0.64 -24.68 3.93
N GLY A 43 0.19 -24.58 2.92
CA GLY A 43 -0.31 -24.20 1.62
C GLY A 43 0.27 -24.92 0.43
N PRO A 44 0.07 -26.21 0.18
CA PRO A 44 -0.16 -26.66 -1.20
C PRO A 44 -1.09 -27.85 -1.41
N ARG A 45 -1.90 -28.30 -0.45
CA ARG A 45 -2.67 -29.56 -0.60
C ARG A 45 -4.06 -29.40 -1.23
N ILE A 46 -4.63 -28.23 -1.27
CA ILE A 46 -6.00 -28.00 -1.79
C ILE A 46 -6.03 -27.94 -3.32
N LEU A 47 -4.99 -27.45 -3.99
CA LEU A 47 -4.96 -27.29 -5.45
C LEU A 47 -4.89 -28.63 -6.23
N ARG A 48 -4.42 -29.71 -5.63
CA ARG A 48 -4.37 -31.02 -6.29
C ARG A 48 -5.72 -31.77 -6.36
N ARG A 49 -6.73 -31.36 -5.59
CA ARG A 49 -8.05 -32.00 -5.59
C ARG A 49 -9.05 -31.45 -6.62
N MET A 50 -8.86 -30.23 -7.11
CA MET A 50 -9.77 -29.63 -8.08
C MET A 50 -9.45 -29.93 -9.55
N ALA A 51 -8.24 -30.36 -9.85
CA ALA A 51 -7.81 -30.68 -11.23
C ALA A 51 -8.30 -32.04 -11.76
N LYS A 52 -9.02 -32.86 -10.97
CA LYS A 52 -9.47 -34.20 -11.35
C LYS A 52 -10.95 -34.34 -11.69
N ARG A 53 -11.73 -33.24 -11.78
CA ARG A 53 -13.11 -33.29 -12.26
C ARG A 53 -13.21 -32.58 -13.59
N GLY A 54 -13.27 -33.41 -14.66
CA GLY A 54 -13.29 -32.99 -16.06
C GLY A 54 -14.41 -31.99 -16.41
N LEU A 55 -14.03 -30.91 -17.03
CA LEU A 55 -14.93 -30.09 -17.84
C LEU A 55 -14.92 -30.61 -19.26
N THR A 56 -16.08 -31.03 -19.71
CA THR A 56 -16.34 -31.60 -21.03
C THR A 56 -16.23 -30.58 -22.16
N ALA A 57 -15.78 -31.01 -23.30
CA ALA A 57 -15.39 -30.29 -24.52
C ALA A 57 -16.46 -29.42 -25.21
N LEU A 58 -17.63 -29.20 -24.63
CA LEU A 58 -18.73 -28.44 -25.25
C LEU A 58 -18.69 -26.92 -24.95
N GLY A 59 -17.83 -26.45 -24.03
CA GLY A 59 -17.68 -25.04 -23.70
C GLY A 59 -16.74 -24.24 -24.61
N LEU A 60 -15.93 -24.90 -25.42
CA LEU A 60 -14.86 -24.26 -26.21
C LEU A 60 -15.30 -23.71 -27.58
N ALA A 61 -16.43 -24.16 -28.12
CA ALA A 61 -16.93 -23.74 -29.44
C ALA A 61 -17.68 -22.39 -29.43
N ALA A 62 -18.18 -21.94 -28.28
CA ALA A 62 -18.92 -20.67 -28.18
C ALA A 62 -17.98 -19.44 -28.01
N ILE A 63 -16.72 -19.65 -27.69
CA ILE A 63 -15.75 -18.56 -27.42
C ILE A 63 -15.05 -18.06 -28.70
N ALA A 64 -15.00 -18.87 -29.76
CA ALA A 64 -14.30 -18.51 -31.01
C ALA A 64 -15.09 -17.53 -31.92
N LEU A 65 -16.37 -17.30 -31.71
CA LEU A 65 -17.20 -16.41 -32.54
C LEU A 65 -17.30 -14.95 -32.01
N ALA A 66 -16.80 -14.67 -30.85
CA ALA A 66 -16.82 -13.31 -30.23
C ALA A 66 -15.56 -12.48 -30.46
N LEU A 67 -14.54 -13.03 -31.14
CA LEU A 67 -13.27 -12.36 -31.39
C LEU A 67 -13.17 -11.59 -32.72
N GLY A 68 -14.26 -11.46 -33.42
CA GLY A 68 -14.37 -10.68 -34.66
C GLY A 68 -14.87 -9.26 -34.39
N SER A 69 -13.99 -8.29 -34.57
CA SER A 69 -14.29 -6.86 -34.73
C SER A 69 -14.71 -6.07 -33.48
N CYS A 70 -13.73 -5.58 -32.76
CA CYS A 70 -13.80 -4.24 -32.19
C CYS A 70 -12.38 -3.67 -32.12
N ALA A 71 -11.92 -3.12 -33.25
CA ALA A 71 -10.94 -2.04 -33.23
C ALA A 71 -11.68 -0.81 -32.66
N LEU A 72 -11.84 -0.75 -31.35
CA LEU A 72 -12.27 0.46 -30.66
C LEU A 72 -11.11 1.44 -30.73
N SER A 73 -11.30 2.49 -31.54
CA SER A 73 -10.50 3.70 -31.44
C SER A 73 -10.32 4.06 -29.97
N ALA A 74 -9.10 4.26 -29.55
CA ALA A 74 -8.76 4.86 -28.26
C ALA A 74 -9.33 6.29 -28.26
N GLY A 75 -10.61 6.41 -27.92
CA GLY A 75 -11.23 7.68 -27.60
C GLY A 75 -10.59 8.16 -26.32
N ASP A 76 -9.71 9.14 -26.43
CA ASP A 76 -9.19 9.88 -25.30
C ASP A 76 -10.40 10.39 -24.49
N ALA A 77 -10.56 9.90 -23.26
CA ALA A 77 -11.44 10.53 -22.30
C ALA A 77 -11.03 12.02 -22.19
N PRO A 78 -11.97 12.97 -22.06
CA PRO A 78 -11.64 14.39 -22.01
C PRO A 78 -10.63 14.62 -20.88
N ARG A 79 -9.39 14.95 -21.25
CA ARG A 79 -8.30 15.25 -20.34
C ARG A 79 -8.65 16.56 -19.67
N SER A 80 -8.93 16.54 -18.37
CA SER A 80 -9.00 17.76 -17.57
C SER A 80 -7.71 18.55 -17.80
N ALA A 81 -7.83 19.73 -18.38
CA ALA A 81 -6.71 20.50 -18.91
C ALA A 81 -5.82 21.14 -17.84
N TYR A 82 -6.15 21.02 -16.55
CA TYR A 82 -5.54 21.80 -15.48
C TYR A 82 -5.38 20.99 -14.18
N GLY A 83 -4.33 20.18 -14.12
CA GLY A 83 -3.79 19.63 -12.88
C GLY A 83 -2.26 19.63 -12.95
N PRO A 84 -1.55 19.77 -11.83
CA PRO A 84 -0.12 19.65 -11.84
C PRO A 84 0.27 18.20 -12.16
N TYR A 85 0.95 18.03 -13.30
CA TYR A 85 1.53 16.75 -13.70
C TYR A 85 3.05 16.84 -13.69
N ALA A 86 3.70 15.82 -13.12
CA ALA A 86 5.12 15.61 -13.28
C ALA A 86 5.36 14.66 -14.46
N ARG A 87 6.23 15.05 -15.40
CA ARG A 87 6.66 14.19 -16.51
C ARG A 87 7.93 13.47 -16.11
N LEU A 88 7.83 12.18 -15.90
CA LEU A 88 8.86 11.34 -15.28
C LEU A 88 9.15 10.12 -16.16
N GLY A 89 10.23 9.40 -15.84
CA GLY A 89 10.65 8.22 -16.58
C GLY A 89 11.64 8.56 -17.72
N PRO A 90 11.94 7.58 -18.56
CA PRO A 90 12.90 7.77 -19.63
C PRO A 90 12.37 8.74 -20.70
N PRO A 91 13.25 9.53 -21.36
CA PRO A 91 12.85 10.57 -22.32
C PRO A 91 12.02 10.05 -23.51
N ASP A 92 12.27 8.81 -23.93
CA ASP A 92 11.60 8.12 -25.04
C ASP A 92 10.24 7.51 -24.66
N ALA A 93 10.00 7.28 -23.36
CA ALA A 93 8.76 6.74 -22.83
C ALA A 93 8.34 7.44 -21.53
N PRO A 94 8.10 8.75 -21.54
CA PRO A 94 7.76 9.49 -20.33
C PRO A 94 6.35 9.15 -19.85
N VAL A 95 6.17 9.15 -18.53
CA VAL A 95 4.90 8.96 -17.84
C VAL A 95 4.54 10.26 -17.11
N ARG A 96 3.31 10.71 -17.23
CA ARG A 96 2.80 11.84 -16.46
C ARG A 96 2.14 11.32 -15.20
N LEU A 97 2.68 11.70 -14.05
CA LEU A 97 2.05 11.47 -12.76
C LEU A 97 1.28 12.71 -12.34
N TYR A 98 -0.01 12.53 -12.04
CA TYR A 98 -0.84 13.56 -11.41
C TYR A 98 -0.47 13.67 -9.94
N TYR A 99 -0.42 14.89 -9.41
CA TYR A 99 -0.30 15.12 -7.98
C TYR A 99 -1.12 16.33 -7.55
N LYS A 100 -1.50 16.37 -6.28
CA LYS A 100 -2.04 17.53 -5.60
C LYS A 100 -0.97 18.09 -4.68
N GLU A 101 -0.87 19.40 -4.60
CA GLU A 101 0.10 20.08 -3.74
C GLU A 101 -0.61 21.20 -2.97
N GLU A 102 -0.55 21.13 -1.64
CA GLU A 102 -1.23 22.05 -0.75
C GLU A 102 -0.35 22.37 0.46
N GLY A 103 -0.51 23.57 1.04
CA GLY A 103 0.20 23.98 2.24
C GLY A 103 1.64 24.45 2.00
N LYS A 104 2.38 24.62 3.09
CA LYS A 104 3.79 25.07 3.12
C LYS A 104 4.49 24.46 4.34
N GLY A 105 5.80 24.38 4.30
CA GLY A 105 6.61 23.81 5.40
C GLY A 105 7.37 22.56 4.99
N SER A 106 7.64 21.67 5.94
CA SER A 106 8.34 20.42 5.67
C SER A 106 7.49 19.52 4.75
N PRO A 107 8.06 18.94 3.68
CA PRO A 107 7.29 18.20 2.71
C PRO A 107 6.84 16.83 3.23
N LEU A 108 5.59 16.48 2.93
CA LEU A 108 4.99 15.16 3.07
C LEU A 108 4.64 14.65 1.68
N LEU A 109 5.12 13.46 1.30
CA LEU A 109 4.71 12.77 0.08
C LEU A 109 3.75 11.64 0.45
N LEU A 110 2.48 11.80 0.08
CA LEU A 110 1.41 10.84 0.35
C LEU A 110 1.27 9.86 -0.82
N ILE A 111 1.48 8.56 -0.56
CA ILE A 111 1.54 7.50 -1.55
C ILE A 111 0.42 6.51 -1.27
N HIS A 112 -0.60 6.47 -2.14
CA HIS A 112 -1.81 5.65 -1.97
C HIS A 112 -1.58 4.15 -2.20
N GLY A 113 -2.54 3.33 -1.80
CA GLY A 113 -2.58 1.88 -1.98
C GLY A 113 -3.03 1.45 -3.38
N PHE A 114 -3.00 0.13 -3.61
CA PHE A 114 -3.49 -0.48 -4.86
C PHE A 114 -4.96 -0.12 -5.13
N GLY A 115 -5.27 0.25 -6.36
CA GLY A 115 -6.63 0.60 -6.79
C GLY A 115 -7.15 1.95 -6.31
N ALA A 116 -6.41 2.66 -5.46
CA ALA A 116 -6.76 3.97 -4.93
C ALA A 116 -6.19 5.13 -5.80
N SER A 117 -6.25 6.34 -5.27
CA SER A 117 -5.72 7.57 -5.88
C SER A 117 -5.46 8.61 -4.78
N THR A 118 -5.11 9.83 -5.17
CA THR A 118 -5.02 10.98 -4.24
C THR A 118 -6.32 11.23 -3.47
N TYR A 119 -7.44 10.71 -3.93
CA TYR A 119 -8.74 10.81 -3.26
C TYR A 119 -8.75 10.16 -1.87
N THR A 120 -7.98 9.09 -1.65
CA THR A 120 -7.88 8.41 -0.36
C THR A 120 -7.44 9.32 0.79
N TRP A 121 -6.75 10.42 0.48
CA TRP A 121 -6.21 11.37 1.45
C TRP A 121 -7.14 12.54 1.78
N ARG A 122 -8.35 12.60 1.16
CA ARG A 122 -9.29 13.74 1.23
C ARG A 122 -9.63 14.20 2.64
N HIS A 123 -9.65 13.27 3.60
CA HIS A 123 -10.02 13.57 4.98
C HIS A 123 -8.85 14.02 5.85
N ILE A 124 -7.60 13.72 5.48
CA ILE A 124 -6.43 14.03 6.31
C ILE A 124 -5.46 15.02 5.65
N ALA A 125 -5.38 15.05 4.32
CA ALA A 125 -4.44 15.93 3.62
C ALA A 125 -4.67 17.43 3.89
N PRO A 126 -5.92 17.97 3.90
CA PRO A 126 -6.14 19.38 4.20
C PRO A 126 -5.69 19.80 5.60
N GLU A 127 -5.86 18.92 6.59
CA GLU A 127 -5.43 19.20 7.97
C GLU A 127 -3.89 19.16 8.10
N LEU A 128 -3.23 18.21 7.41
CA LEU A 128 -1.77 18.14 7.35
C LEU A 128 -1.18 19.36 6.61
N ALA A 129 -1.89 19.89 5.62
CA ALA A 129 -1.47 21.03 4.82
C ALA A 129 -1.47 22.36 5.60
N ARG A 130 -2.03 22.42 6.82
CA ARG A 130 -1.95 23.61 7.68
C ARG A 130 -0.51 23.90 8.10
N ASP A 131 0.29 22.86 8.35
CA ASP A 131 1.65 22.98 8.90
C ASP A 131 2.73 22.40 7.99
N HIS A 132 2.34 21.70 6.92
CA HIS A 132 3.24 20.98 6.02
C HIS A 132 2.95 21.28 4.54
N LEU A 133 3.97 21.13 3.70
CA LEU A 133 3.79 21.03 2.26
C LEU A 133 3.35 19.60 1.93
N VAL A 134 2.07 19.38 1.69
CA VAL A 134 1.49 18.08 1.36
C VAL A 134 1.49 17.88 -0.14
N ILE A 135 2.12 16.80 -0.60
CA ILE A 135 2.14 16.36 -2.00
C ILE A 135 1.51 14.97 -2.04
N ALA A 136 0.27 14.87 -2.51
CA ALA A 136 -0.39 13.59 -2.74
C ALA A 136 -0.26 13.23 -4.23
N VAL A 137 0.21 12.02 -4.55
CA VAL A 137 0.48 11.59 -5.92
C VAL A 137 -0.43 10.44 -6.32
N ASP A 138 -0.96 10.47 -7.55
CA ASP A 138 -1.52 9.29 -8.20
C ASP A 138 -0.37 8.47 -8.80
N LEU A 139 -0.19 7.25 -8.36
CA LEU A 139 0.82 6.35 -8.92
C LEU A 139 0.50 6.02 -10.39
N LYS A 140 1.53 5.67 -11.17
CA LYS A 140 1.36 5.21 -12.56
C LYS A 140 0.32 4.09 -12.61
N GLY A 141 -0.65 4.22 -13.50
CA GLY A 141 -1.73 3.25 -13.64
C GLY A 141 -2.99 3.56 -12.82
N PHE A 142 -2.96 4.55 -11.93
CA PHE A 142 -4.05 4.87 -11.01
C PHE A 142 -4.51 6.32 -11.14
N GLY A 143 -5.68 6.63 -10.57
CA GLY A 143 -6.24 7.97 -10.54
C GLY A 143 -6.22 8.68 -11.90
N GLN A 144 -5.66 9.88 -11.95
CA GLN A 144 -5.49 10.70 -13.14
C GLN A 144 -4.12 10.54 -13.81
N SER A 145 -3.20 9.74 -13.24
CA SER A 145 -1.91 9.44 -13.85
C SER A 145 -2.03 8.61 -15.13
N ASP A 146 -1.02 8.69 -15.98
CA ASP A 146 -0.96 7.91 -17.22
C ASP A 146 -1.04 6.40 -16.95
N LYS A 147 -1.69 5.69 -17.87
CA LYS A 147 -1.95 4.25 -17.84
C LYS A 147 -1.46 3.62 -19.15
N PRO A 148 -0.14 3.66 -19.45
CA PRO A 148 0.38 3.10 -20.70
C PRO A 148 0.15 1.59 -20.76
N PHE A 149 0.02 1.07 -21.99
CA PHE A 149 -0.09 -0.38 -22.25
C PHE A 149 1.29 -1.04 -22.22
N ASP A 150 2.00 -0.89 -21.08
CA ASP A 150 3.24 -1.59 -20.80
C ASP A 150 3.08 -2.50 -19.58
N GLU A 151 4.15 -3.20 -19.18
CA GLU A 151 4.11 -4.17 -18.07
C GLU A 151 4.84 -3.64 -16.81
N ARG A 152 5.21 -2.37 -16.76
CA ARG A 152 6.01 -1.79 -15.68
C ARG A 152 5.12 -1.13 -14.62
N TYR A 153 4.55 -1.94 -13.72
CA TYR A 153 3.61 -1.51 -12.68
C TYR A 153 3.99 -2.00 -11.28
N SER A 154 5.20 -2.55 -11.10
CA SER A 154 5.68 -3.05 -9.83
C SER A 154 5.97 -1.93 -8.82
N VAL A 155 6.14 -2.29 -7.56
CA VAL A 155 6.62 -1.34 -6.52
C VAL A 155 7.97 -0.73 -6.89
N PHE A 156 8.82 -1.44 -7.67
CA PHE A 156 10.09 -0.94 -8.15
C PHE A 156 9.91 0.17 -9.18
N ASP A 157 9.02 -0.04 -10.17
CA ASP A 157 8.71 0.95 -11.20
C ASP A 157 8.11 2.23 -10.59
N GLN A 158 7.20 2.08 -9.64
CA GLN A 158 6.62 3.21 -8.90
C GLN A 158 7.69 3.96 -8.10
N ALA A 159 8.59 3.23 -7.43
CA ALA A 159 9.67 3.84 -6.66
C ALA A 159 10.68 4.57 -7.56
N ASP A 160 10.94 4.10 -8.79
CA ASP A 160 11.79 4.80 -9.76
C ASP A 160 11.21 6.16 -10.14
N LEU A 161 9.91 6.20 -10.46
CA LEU A 161 9.22 7.43 -10.80
C LEU A 161 9.16 8.40 -9.62
N LEU A 162 8.86 7.92 -8.41
CA LEU A 162 8.83 8.77 -7.23
C LEU A 162 10.23 9.24 -6.80
N ALA A 163 11.27 8.44 -6.99
CA ALA A 163 12.65 8.90 -6.76
C ALA A 163 12.99 10.09 -7.65
N GLN A 164 12.61 10.03 -8.93
CA GLN A 164 12.79 11.15 -9.85
C GLN A 164 11.96 12.36 -9.39
N LEU A 165 10.68 12.19 -9.04
CA LEU A 165 9.82 13.27 -8.54
C LEU A 165 10.44 13.99 -7.32
N ILE A 166 10.98 13.23 -6.36
CA ILE A 166 11.65 13.75 -5.15
C ILE A 166 12.86 14.60 -5.52
N VAL A 167 13.63 14.16 -6.52
CA VAL A 167 14.82 14.88 -7.01
C VAL A 167 14.42 16.14 -7.78
N ASP A 168 13.50 16.03 -8.74
CA ASP A 168 13.09 17.12 -9.64
C ASP A 168 12.41 18.27 -8.86
N LYS A 169 11.61 17.93 -7.85
CA LYS A 169 11.02 18.91 -6.93
C LYS A 169 12.00 19.38 -5.83
N ASN A 170 13.22 18.85 -5.82
CA ASN A 170 14.24 19.12 -4.80
C ASN A 170 13.73 18.95 -3.35
N LEU A 171 12.88 17.95 -3.10
CA LEU A 171 12.32 17.70 -1.77
C LEU A 171 13.45 17.28 -0.80
N ARG A 172 13.47 17.91 0.37
CA ARG A 172 14.43 17.65 1.46
C ARG A 172 13.69 17.65 2.80
N ASN A 173 14.25 16.99 3.80
CA ASN A 173 13.58 16.74 5.08
C ASN A 173 12.19 16.12 4.87
N LEU A 174 12.11 15.23 3.87
CA LEU A 174 10.87 14.65 3.37
C LEU A 174 10.36 13.56 4.32
N THR A 175 9.09 13.60 4.67
CA THR A 175 8.38 12.46 5.24
C THR A 175 7.62 11.73 4.13
N LEU A 176 7.86 10.43 4.01
CA LEU A 176 7.05 9.56 3.16
C LEU A 176 5.88 9.00 3.99
N VAL A 177 4.66 9.15 3.49
CA VAL A 177 3.45 8.59 4.08
C VAL A 177 2.86 7.60 3.08
N GLY A 178 2.98 6.30 3.35
CA GLY A 178 2.57 5.26 2.42
C GLY A 178 1.50 4.35 3.00
N HIS A 179 0.41 4.13 2.24
CA HIS A 179 -0.64 3.20 2.58
C HIS A 179 -0.52 1.92 1.73
N SER A 180 -0.60 0.75 2.36
CA SER A 180 -0.66 -0.55 1.69
C SER A 180 0.46 -0.72 0.63
N PHE A 181 0.13 -0.82 -0.67
CA PHE A 181 1.07 -0.84 -1.79
C PHE A 181 2.02 0.38 -1.78
N GLY A 182 1.47 1.58 -1.52
CA GLY A 182 2.27 2.81 -1.38
C GLY A 182 3.24 2.77 -0.21
N GLY A 183 2.91 2.04 0.86
CA GLY A 183 3.84 1.76 1.96
C GLY A 183 5.02 0.89 1.54
N GLY A 184 4.78 -0.13 0.70
CA GLY A 184 5.84 -0.93 0.06
C GLY A 184 6.77 -0.07 -0.80
N VAL A 185 6.21 0.87 -1.57
CA VAL A 185 6.99 1.86 -2.34
C VAL A 185 7.83 2.76 -1.42
N ALA A 186 7.25 3.23 -0.30
CA ALA A 186 7.96 4.06 0.68
C ALA A 186 9.13 3.31 1.34
N LEU A 187 8.93 2.03 1.73
CA LEU A 187 10.00 1.17 2.24
C LEU A 187 11.14 1.01 1.22
N LEU A 188 10.78 0.81 -0.04
CA LEU A 188 11.76 0.64 -1.12
C LEU A 188 12.57 1.92 -1.36
N LEU A 189 11.92 3.10 -1.35
CA LEU A 189 12.60 4.39 -1.44
C LEU A 189 13.58 4.62 -0.28
N ALA A 190 13.20 4.21 0.94
CA ALA A 190 14.06 4.31 2.12
C ALA A 190 15.26 3.34 2.10
N LEU A 191 15.12 2.19 1.43
CA LEU A 191 16.18 1.19 1.28
C LEU A 191 17.16 1.51 0.15
N ARG A 192 16.77 2.37 -0.80
CA ARG A 192 17.58 2.61 -2.00
C ARG A 192 18.92 3.24 -1.66
N ALA A 193 19.96 2.64 -2.21
CA ALA A 193 21.29 3.21 -2.25
C ALA A 193 21.45 4.25 -3.39
N ASP A 194 20.37 4.98 -3.72
CA ASP A 194 20.42 6.03 -4.73
C ASP A 194 21.09 7.28 -4.15
N PRO A 195 22.27 7.68 -4.65
CA PRO A 195 22.97 8.86 -4.14
C PRO A 195 22.14 10.14 -4.20
N ARG A 196 21.19 10.23 -5.17
CA ARG A 196 20.32 11.40 -5.35
C ARG A 196 19.30 11.54 -4.21
N LEU A 197 18.93 10.41 -3.55
CA LEU A 197 18.01 10.37 -2.41
C LEU A 197 18.71 10.49 -1.05
N LYS A 198 20.04 10.42 -1.02
CA LYS A 198 20.81 10.45 0.23
C LYS A 198 20.48 11.70 1.06
N GLY A 199 20.01 11.48 2.29
CA GLY A 199 19.70 12.55 3.25
C GLY A 199 18.45 13.37 2.89
N ARG A 200 17.64 12.96 1.90
CA ARG A 200 16.39 13.66 1.56
C ARG A 200 15.20 13.18 2.39
N ILE A 201 15.14 11.90 2.70
CA ILE A 201 14.04 11.29 3.46
C ILE A 201 14.42 11.30 4.95
N SER A 202 13.58 11.91 5.77
CA SER A 202 13.82 12.12 7.21
C SER A 202 12.91 11.29 8.11
N LYS A 203 11.68 11.01 7.70
CA LYS A 203 10.69 10.23 8.47
C LYS A 203 9.89 9.31 7.53
N LEU A 204 9.36 8.21 8.08
CA LEU A 204 8.40 7.32 7.41
C LEU A 204 7.12 7.21 8.24
N VAL A 205 5.97 7.19 7.55
CA VAL A 205 4.67 6.81 8.11
C VAL A 205 4.11 5.70 7.22
N LEU A 206 3.90 4.53 7.80
CA LEU A 206 3.49 3.31 7.12
C LEU A 206 2.11 2.89 7.64
N LEU A 207 1.10 2.90 6.77
CA LEU A 207 -0.28 2.54 7.09
C LEU A 207 -0.61 1.21 6.42
N ASP A 208 -0.92 0.17 7.20
CA ASP A 208 -1.37 -1.16 6.73
C ASP A 208 -0.54 -1.67 5.52
N THR A 209 0.77 -1.57 5.66
CA THR A 209 1.76 -1.61 4.58
C THR A 209 2.09 -3.03 4.14
N ILE A 210 2.09 -3.31 2.84
CA ILE A 210 2.70 -4.53 2.30
C ILE A 210 4.22 -4.49 2.53
N ALA A 211 4.79 -5.56 3.09
CA ALA A 211 6.22 -5.56 3.44
C ALA A 211 6.92 -6.90 3.28
N TYR A 212 6.22 -8.00 3.47
CA TYR A 212 6.79 -9.35 3.46
C TYR A 212 6.00 -10.27 2.54
N PRO A 213 6.59 -11.40 2.08
CA PRO A 213 5.80 -12.45 1.45
C PRO A 213 4.63 -12.85 2.36
N GLN A 214 3.44 -12.81 1.83
CA GLN A 214 2.20 -13.14 2.52
C GLN A 214 1.20 -13.78 1.57
N ASN A 215 0.20 -14.45 2.13
CA ASN A 215 -0.92 -14.92 1.33
C ASN A 215 -1.74 -13.71 0.85
N VAL A 216 -1.65 -13.42 -0.45
CA VAL A 216 -2.49 -12.39 -1.04
C VAL A 216 -3.95 -12.82 -1.06
N PRO A 217 -4.92 -11.92 -0.82
CA PRO A 217 -6.35 -12.21 -0.94
C PRO A 217 -6.70 -12.90 -2.26
N VAL A 218 -7.69 -13.81 -2.22
CA VAL A 218 -8.12 -14.63 -3.37
C VAL A 218 -8.41 -13.78 -4.61
N PHE A 219 -8.93 -12.60 -4.42
CA PHE A 219 -9.23 -11.65 -5.48
C PHE A 219 -7.99 -11.30 -6.33
N PHE A 220 -6.81 -11.09 -5.73
CA PHE A 220 -5.57 -10.87 -6.48
C PHE A 220 -5.16 -12.09 -7.30
N ARG A 221 -5.33 -13.31 -6.74
CA ARG A 221 -5.05 -14.56 -7.46
C ARG A 221 -5.97 -14.76 -8.67
N LEU A 222 -7.22 -14.31 -8.58
CA LEU A 222 -8.16 -14.35 -9.70
C LEU A 222 -7.74 -13.39 -10.83
N LEU A 223 -7.11 -12.26 -10.51
CA LEU A 223 -6.58 -11.33 -11.51
C LEU A 223 -5.36 -11.89 -12.26
N ASP A 224 -4.64 -12.85 -11.68
CA ASP A 224 -3.54 -13.56 -12.33
C ASP A 224 -4.00 -14.51 -13.44
N VAL A 225 -5.23 -14.99 -13.38
CA VAL A 225 -5.77 -15.90 -14.40
C VAL A 225 -6.31 -15.08 -15.56
N PRO A 226 -5.68 -15.09 -16.77
CA PRO A 226 -6.03 -14.19 -17.87
C PRO A 226 -7.50 -14.24 -18.28
N VAL A 227 -8.05 -15.45 -18.41
CA VAL A 227 -9.46 -15.63 -18.78
C VAL A 227 -10.41 -15.10 -17.70
N VAL A 228 -10.10 -15.34 -16.41
CA VAL A 228 -10.93 -14.90 -15.29
C VAL A 228 -10.90 -13.38 -15.16
N SER A 229 -9.73 -12.77 -15.27
CA SER A 229 -9.59 -11.30 -15.20
C SER A 229 -10.30 -10.61 -16.36
N GLN A 230 -10.14 -11.10 -17.60
CA GLN A 230 -10.81 -10.52 -18.76
C GLN A 230 -12.33 -10.66 -18.70
N LEU A 231 -12.85 -11.85 -18.34
CA LEU A 231 -14.28 -12.06 -18.18
C LEU A 231 -14.84 -11.24 -17.00
N GLY A 232 -14.18 -11.24 -15.86
CA GLY A 232 -14.60 -10.47 -14.67
C GLY A 232 -14.73 -8.98 -14.98
N PHE A 233 -13.71 -8.39 -15.61
CA PHE A 233 -13.74 -6.98 -16.00
C PHE A 233 -14.71 -6.65 -17.16
N SER A 234 -15.14 -7.66 -17.91
CA SER A 234 -16.10 -7.46 -19.02
C SER A 234 -17.55 -7.64 -18.58
N MET A 235 -17.81 -8.55 -17.66
CA MET A 235 -19.16 -8.97 -17.27
C MET A 235 -19.69 -8.28 -16.00
N VAL A 236 -18.81 -7.87 -15.09
CA VAL A 236 -19.20 -7.23 -13.82
C VAL A 236 -19.01 -5.72 -13.92
N PRO A 237 -20.04 -4.91 -13.63
CA PRO A 237 -19.92 -3.46 -13.63
C PRO A 237 -18.80 -2.97 -12.70
N PRO A 238 -18.01 -1.96 -13.09
CA PRO A 238 -16.90 -1.43 -12.28
C PRO A 238 -17.29 -1.02 -10.87
N GLU A 239 -18.48 -0.44 -10.70
CA GLU A 239 -19.02 -0.02 -9.40
C GLU A 239 -19.30 -1.22 -8.48
N VAL A 240 -19.75 -2.34 -9.05
CA VAL A 240 -19.97 -3.58 -8.29
C VAL A 240 -18.62 -4.18 -7.85
N GLN A 241 -17.63 -4.22 -8.75
CA GLN A 241 -16.29 -4.69 -8.43
C GLN A 241 -15.66 -3.85 -7.30
N THR A 242 -15.75 -2.53 -7.44
CA THR A 242 -15.21 -1.58 -6.45
C THR A 242 -15.92 -1.72 -5.10
N ARG A 243 -17.27 -1.80 -5.11
CA ARG A 243 -18.04 -2.01 -3.88
C ARG A 243 -17.63 -3.29 -3.15
N VAL A 244 -17.40 -4.39 -3.88
CA VAL A 244 -16.93 -5.65 -3.29
C VAL A 244 -15.54 -5.48 -2.69
N ALA A 245 -14.61 -4.83 -3.39
CA ALA A 245 -13.26 -4.57 -2.89
C ALA A 245 -13.27 -3.70 -1.61
N LEU A 246 -14.05 -2.61 -1.59
CA LEU A 246 -14.20 -1.74 -0.42
C LEU A 246 -14.84 -2.48 0.76
N ARG A 247 -15.84 -3.34 0.54
CA ARG A 247 -16.43 -4.16 1.61
C ARG A 247 -15.46 -5.15 2.25
N ILE A 248 -14.45 -5.58 1.53
CA ILE A 248 -13.38 -6.42 2.08
C ILE A 248 -12.38 -5.54 2.86
N ALA A 249 -12.10 -4.34 2.35
CA ALA A 249 -11.14 -3.41 2.92
C ALA A 249 -11.65 -2.74 4.20
N TYR A 250 -12.94 -2.41 4.28
CA TYR A 250 -13.54 -1.76 5.44
C TYR A 250 -13.95 -2.77 6.51
N PHE A 251 -13.79 -2.39 7.77
CA PHE A 251 -14.38 -3.09 8.91
C PHE A 251 -15.86 -2.75 9.02
N ASP A 252 -16.18 -1.45 9.01
CA ASP A 252 -17.56 -0.95 9.04
C ASP A 252 -18.01 -0.51 7.64
N ASN A 253 -18.73 -1.40 6.97
CA ASN A 253 -19.23 -1.15 5.61
C ASN A 253 -20.26 0.00 5.52
N SER A 254 -20.81 0.48 6.63
CA SER A 254 -21.72 1.64 6.64
C SER A 254 -21.00 2.95 6.37
N LYS A 255 -19.67 2.99 6.51
CA LYS A 255 -18.83 4.14 6.25
C LYS A 255 -18.43 4.30 4.77
N ILE A 256 -18.75 3.32 3.92
CA ILE A 256 -18.44 3.39 2.48
C ILE A 256 -19.34 4.41 1.81
N ASP A 257 -18.74 5.51 1.32
CA ASP A 257 -19.46 6.55 0.61
C ASP A 257 -19.78 6.13 -0.85
N PRO A 258 -20.99 6.38 -1.38
CA PRO A 258 -21.30 6.20 -2.78
C PRO A 258 -20.32 6.91 -3.73
N ASP A 259 -19.89 8.13 -3.43
CA ASP A 259 -18.94 8.91 -4.23
C ASP A 259 -17.54 8.24 -4.25
N GLU A 260 -17.16 7.57 -3.19
CA GLU A 260 -15.95 6.77 -3.11
C GLU A 260 -15.98 5.60 -4.09
N ILE A 261 -17.12 4.89 -4.15
CA ILE A 261 -17.31 3.79 -5.10
C ILE A 261 -17.18 4.28 -6.54
N GLU A 262 -17.82 5.41 -6.87
CA GLU A 262 -17.74 5.98 -8.21
C GLU A 262 -16.33 6.42 -8.58
N THR A 263 -15.65 7.10 -7.65
CA THR A 263 -14.28 7.59 -7.84
C THR A 263 -13.30 6.45 -8.10
N TYR A 264 -13.34 5.38 -7.32
CA TYR A 264 -12.44 4.25 -7.49
C TYR A 264 -12.85 3.31 -8.64
N ALA A 265 -14.11 3.33 -9.04
CA ALA A 265 -14.58 2.60 -10.23
C ALA A 265 -14.19 3.28 -11.55
N ALA A 266 -13.99 4.60 -11.55
CA ALA A 266 -13.78 5.38 -12.78
C ALA A 266 -12.63 4.85 -13.67
N PRO A 267 -11.42 4.49 -13.16
CA PRO A 267 -10.37 3.90 -13.98
C PRO A 267 -10.78 2.58 -14.64
N LEU A 268 -11.58 1.77 -13.97
CA LEU A 268 -12.04 0.46 -14.48
C LEU A 268 -13.04 0.56 -15.64
N LYS A 269 -13.55 1.76 -15.92
CA LYS A 269 -14.41 2.04 -17.09
C LYS A 269 -13.63 2.09 -18.40
N THR A 270 -12.27 2.15 -18.34
CA THR A 270 -11.40 2.28 -19.50
C THR A 270 -10.53 1.03 -19.73
N ALA A 271 -10.18 0.75 -20.99
CA ALA A 271 -9.27 -0.35 -21.31
C ALA A 271 -7.88 -0.15 -20.65
N ALA A 272 -7.36 1.07 -20.66
CA ALA A 272 -6.09 1.41 -20.07
C ALA A 272 -6.09 1.23 -18.53
N GLY A 273 -7.18 1.61 -17.85
CA GLY A 273 -7.32 1.38 -16.41
C GLY A 273 -7.42 -0.10 -16.04
N LYS A 274 -8.18 -0.89 -16.80
CA LYS A 274 -8.25 -2.35 -16.62
C LYS A 274 -6.89 -3.00 -16.82
N HIS A 275 -6.15 -2.61 -17.87
CA HIS A 275 -4.79 -3.06 -18.13
C HIS A 275 -3.87 -2.75 -16.92
N ALA A 276 -3.86 -1.50 -16.47
CA ALA A 276 -3.02 -1.07 -15.35
C ALA A 276 -3.32 -1.85 -14.05
N ILE A 277 -4.61 -2.05 -13.72
CA ILE A 277 -5.01 -2.82 -12.53
C ILE A 277 -4.55 -4.27 -12.62
N ILE A 278 -4.73 -4.93 -13.79
CA ILE A 278 -4.29 -6.32 -13.98
C ILE A 278 -2.77 -6.44 -13.82
N HIS A 279 -2.00 -5.59 -14.50
CA HIS A 279 -0.54 -5.65 -14.45
C HIS A 279 0.03 -5.25 -13.08
N SER A 280 -0.58 -4.29 -12.38
CA SER A 280 -0.23 -3.96 -11.00
C SER A 280 -0.53 -5.12 -10.04
N ALA A 281 -1.67 -5.79 -10.19
CA ALA A 281 -2.04 -6.94 -9.36
C ALA A 281 -1.06 -8.11 -9.52
N ARG A 282 -0.64 -8.40 -10.76
CA ARG A 282 0.34 -9.45 -11.08
C ARG A 282 1.72 -9.19 -10.48
N GLN A 283 2.03 -7.93 -10.21
CA GLN A 283 3.32 -7.48 -9.69
C GLN A 283 3.24 -6.96 -8.25
N ILE A 284 2.12 -7.26 -7.55
CA ILE A 284 1.90 -6.76 -6.18
C ILE A 284 2.87 -7.39 -5.17
N VAL A 285 3.28 -8.63 -5.44
CA VAL A 285 4.37 -9.30 -4.73
C VAL A 285 5.57 -9.35 -5.69
N PRO A 286 6.54 -8.46 -5.53
CA PRO A 286 7.68 -8.39 -6.44
C PRO A 286 8.61 -9.59 -6.25
N ASP A 287 9.27 -9.98 -7.34
CA ASP A 287 10.38 -10.92 -7.28
C ASP A 287 11.47 -10.39 -6.33
N GLY A 288 12.09 -11.28 -5.55
CA GLY A 288 13.12 -10.90 -4.59
C GLY A 288 12.60 -10.18 -3.32
N LEU A 289 11.28 -10.23 -3.05
CA LEU A 289 10.71 -9.61 -1.85
C LEU A 289 11.30 -10.18 -0.54
N SER A 290 11.64 -11.46 -0.51
CA SER A 290 12.27 -12.10 0.65
C SER A 290 13.61 -11.43 0.97
N GLU A 291 14.51 -11.36 -0.01
CA GLU A 291 15.84 -10.76 0.10
C GLU A 291 15.75 -9.25 0.40
N LEU A 292 14.77 -8.58 -0.20
CA LEU A 292 14.50 -7.17 0.08
C LEU A 292 14.11 -6.97 1.54
N SER A 293 13.23 -7.81 2.06
CA SER A 293 12.70 -7.71 3.42
C SER A 293 13.76 -7.96 4.50
N GLU A 294 14.79 -8.75 4.22
CA GLU A 294 15.94 -8.96 5.11
C GLU A 294 16.73 -7.66 5.35
N ARG A 295 16.68 -6.74 4.40
CA ARG A 295 17.39 -5.46 4.47
C ARG A 295 16.64 -4.37 5.26
N TYR A 296 15.37 -4.57 5.62
CA TYR A 296 14.60 -3.56 6.36
C TYR A 296 15.25 -3.11 7.67
N GLY A 297 15.99 -4.00 8.35
CA GLY A 297 16.78 -3.65 9.53
C GLY A 297 17.85 -2.56 9.31
N SER A 298 18.20 -2.27 8.05
CA SER A 298 19.13 -1.17 7.71
C SER A 298 18.46 0.20 7.65
N ILE A 299 17.13 0.28 7.61
CA ILE A 299 16.39 1.55 7.64
C ILE A 299 16.48 2.12 9.07
N LYS A 300 17.24 3.21 9.22
CA LYS A 300 17.42 3.90 10.51
C LYS A 300 16.56 5.15 10.65
N ILE A 301 15.74 5.44 9.65
CA ILE A 301 14.86 6.60 9.61
C ILE A 301 13.76 6.42 10.66
N PRO A 302 13.44 7.44 11.49
CA PRO A 302 12.29 7.41 12.38
C PRO A 302 11.02 7.01 11.64
N THR A 303 10.32 5.98 12.13
CA THR A 303 9.19 5.38 11.43
C THR A 303 7.99 5.24 12.35
N LEU A 304 6.85 5.76 11.94
CA LEU A 304 5.54 5.45 12.52
C LEU A 304 4.91 4.31 11.71
N ILE A 305 4.49 3.27 12.40
CA ILE A 305 3.74 2.15 11.84
C ILE A 305 2.33 2.20 12.41
N LEU A 306 1.33 2.46 11.57
CA LEU A 306 -0.08 2.43 11.91
C LEU A 306 -0.71 1.17 11.33
N TRP A 307 -1.57 0.51 12.11
CA TRP A 307 -2.22 -0.70 11.67
C TRP A 307 -3.63 -0.79 12.19
N CYS A 308 -4.55 -1.15 11.32
CA CYS A 308 -5.94 -1.44 11.69
C CYS A 308 -6.05 -2.80 12.39
N ASP A 309 -6.84 -2.88 13.44
CA ASP A 309 -7.04 -4.10 14.23
C ASP A 309 -7.80 -5.20 13.49
N HIS A 310 -8.62 -4.84 12.50
CA HIS A 310 -9.41 -5.74 11.68
C HIS A 310 -8.98 -5.80 10.22
N ASP A 311 -7.70 -5.52 9.92
CA ASP A 311 -7.18 -5.60 8.53
C ASP A 311 -7.23 -7.05 8.01
N ARG A 312 -8.08 -7.25 6.98
CA ARG A 312 -8.28 -8.53 6.29
C ARG A 312 -7.44 -8.66 5.02
N ILE A 313 -6.73 -7.60 4.62
CA ILE A 313 -5.92 -7.54 3.39
C ILE A 313 -4.45 -7.77 3.74
N VAL A 314 -3.91 -7.00 4.70
CA VAL A 314 -2.55 -7.18 5.22
C VAL A 314 -2.61 -7.50 6.70
N PRO A 315 -2.41 -8.76 7.10
CA PRO A 315 -2.59 -9.19 8.47
C PRO A 315 -1.74 -8.38 9.46
N LEU A 316 -2.28 -8.12 10.65
CA LEU A 316 -1.61 -7.40 11.76
C LEU A 316 -0.20 -7.94 12.07
N GLY A 317 0.00 -9.25 11.90
CA GLY A 317 1.30 -9.91 12.07
C GLY A 317 2.43 -9.30 11.21
N VAL A 318 2.09 -8.77 10.02
CA VAL A 318 3.04 -8.06 9.14
C VAL A 318 3.53 -6.77 9.80
N GLY A 319 2.62 -5.96 10.36
CA GLY A 319 2.95 -4.74 11.09
C GLY A 319 3.79 -5.00 12.33
N LEU A 320 3.46 -6.04 13.09
CA LEU A 320 4.23 -6.46 14.26
C LEU A 320 5.63 -6.96 13.88
N LYS A 321 5.76 -7.64 12.74
CA LYS A 321 7.07 -8.03 12.20
C LYS A 321 7.88 -6.80 11.78
N LEU A 322 7.27 -5.83 11.09
CA LEU A 322 7.92 -4.55 10.74
C LEU A 322 8.41 -3.82 11.98
N ARG A 323 7.58 -3.74 13.03
CA ARG A 323 7.97 -3.10 14.31
C ARG A 323 9.22 -3.74 14.91
N ARG A 324 9.35 -5.06 14.83
CA ARG A 324 10.55 -5.78 15.34
C ARG A 324 11.77 -5.58 14.44
N THR A 325 11.56 -5.40 13.15
CA THR A 325 12.64 -5.29 12.16
C THR A 325 13.20 -3.87 12.02
N LEU A 326 12.33 -2.86 12.07
CA LEU A 326 12.73 -1.45 11.93
C LEU A 326 13.20 -0.90 13.29
N PRO A 327 14.49 -0.57 13.47
CA PRO A 327 15.05 -0.27 14.78
C PRO A 327 14.48 1.01 15.42
N ASN A 328 14.19 2.03 14.62
CA ASN A 328 13.69 3.33 15.06
C ASN A 328 12.18 3.48 14.73
N SER A 329 11.38 2.46 15.06
CA SER A 329 9.95 2.51 14.75
C SER A 329 9.08 2.59 16.00
N THR A 330 7.95 3.26 15.86
CA THR A 330 6.84 3.28 16.82
C THR A 330 5.63 2.64 16.17
N PHE A 331 5.00 1.69 16.85
CA PHE A 331 3.80 1.02 16.38
C PHE A 331 2.57 1.56 17.11
N ARG A 332 1.50 1.81 16.38
CA ARG A 332 0.18 2.20 16.93
C ARG A 332 -0.91 1.42 16.23
N LEU A 333 -1.85 0.90 17.01
CA LEU A 333 -3.04 0.25 16.50
C LEU A 333 -4.13 1.31 16.30
N VAL A 334 -4.90 1.17 15.22
CA VAL A 334 -6.13 1.93 14.95
C VAL A 334 -7.29 0.97 15.17
N GLU A 335 -8.10 1.24 16.17
CA GLU A 335 -9.22 0.38 16.56
C GLU A 335 -10.45 0.59 15.66
N ASP A 336 -11.31 -0.44 15.56
CA ASP A 336 -12.52 -0.46 14.74
C ASP A 336 -12.26 -0.05 13.28
N CYS A 337 -11.22 -0.62 12.70
CA CYS A 337 -10.68 -0.25 11.42
C CYS A 337 -10.32 -1.48 10.59
N GLY A 338 -10.63 -1.44 9.29
CA GLY A 338 -10.25 -2.46 8.31
C GLY A 338 -8.86 -2.24 7.73
N HIS A 339 -8.77 -1.92 6.43
CA HIS A 339 -7.49 -1.72 5.73
C HIS A 339 -7.21 -0.26 5.35
N MET A 340 -8.15 0.65 5.57
CA MET A 340 -8.07 2.03 5.05
C MET A 340 -8.21 3.07 6.19
N PRO A 341 -7.23 3.13 7.13
CA PRO A 341 -7.34 3.96 8.33
C PRO A 341 -7.54 5.44 8.04
N GLN A 342 -6.97 5.96 6.95
CA GLN A 342 -7.10 7.35 6.51
C GLN A 342 -8.52 7.69 6.01
N GLU A 343 -9.32 6.69 5.67
CA GLU A 343 -10.70 6.84 5.21
C GLU A 343 -11.71 6.41 6.29
N GLU A 344 -11.47 5.27 6.93
CA GLU A 344 -12.40 4.68 7.89
C GLU A 344 -12.30 5.31 9.29
N GLN A 345 -11.08 5.69 9.72
CA GLN A 345 -10.78 6.33 11.01
C GLN A 345 -9.91 7.59 10.84
N PRO A 346 -10.32 8.58 10.04
CA PRO A 346 -9.46 9.69 9.63
C PRO A 346 -8.99 10.55 10.80
N GLN A 347 -9.83 10.81 11.82
CA GLN A 347 -9.45 11.64 12.96
C GLN A 347 -8.41 10.96 13.86
N ALA A 348 -8.58 9.66 14.12
CA ALA A 348 -7.61 8.87 14.89
C ALA A 348 -6.26 8.77 14.13
N THR A 349 -6.32 8.47 12.84
CA THR A 349 -5.15 8.38 11.96
C THR A 349 -4.40 9.71 11.90
N LEU A 350 -5.12 10.82 11.68
CA LEU A 350 -4.54 12.16 11.63
C LEU A 350 -3.85 12.53 12.94
N LYS A 351 -4.50 12.32 14.09
CA LYS A 351 -3.93 12.59 15.42
C LYS A 351 -2.62 11.85 15.65
N LEU A 352 -2.54 10.58 15.25
CA LEU A 352 -1.32 9.78 15.40
C LEU A 352 -0.19 10.27 14.49
N ILE A 353 -0.52 10.64 13.24
CA ILE A 353 0.45 11.20 12.30
C ILE A 353 0.97 12.54 12.81
N GLN A 354 0.09 13.47 13.22
CA GLN A 354 0.48 14.80 13.72
C GLN A 354 1.36 14.69 14.97
N ALA A 355 1.02 13.80 15.91
CA ALA A 355 1.85 13.56 17.11
C ALA A 355 3.27 13.08 16.74
N PHE A 356 3.42 12.26 15.71
CA PHE A 356 4.72 11.79 15.24
C PHE A 356 5.50 12.86 14.46
N LEU A 357 4.82 13.73 13.73
CA LEU A 357 5.46 14.80 12.94
C LEU A 357 5.96 15.92 13.85
N GLY A 358 5.22 16.27 14.91
CA GLY A 358 5.55 17.33 15.86
C GLY A 358 6.60 16.96 16.90
N GLY A 359 6.97 15.69 17.05
CA GLY A 359 8.08 15.20 17.87
C GLY A 359 9.30 14.99 17.01
#